data_53e76bf40fcef2b02e08fd6bdf6b1e4a
#
_entry.id   53e76bf40fcef2b02e08fd6bdf6b1e4a
#
_cell.length_a   1.000
_cell.length_b   1.000
_cell.length_c   1.000
_cell.angle_alpha   90.00
_cell.angle_beta   90.00
_cell.angle_gamma   90.00
#
_symmetry.space_group_name_H-M   'P 1'
#
loop_
_entity.id
_entity.type
_entity.pdbx_description
1 polymer ?
#
loop_
_entity_poly.entity_id
_entity_poly.type
_entity_poly.pdbx_seq_one_letter_code
_entity_poly.pdbx_strand_id
1 'polypeptide(L)'
;MIWDYFIYFALVAALLWIAGAYLAWRNRLTQSVIATSIGLVVFFAYILIMWITLERPPMRTMVETRLWYSFFLPLIGIFVYSRCKYHWILSFSTILALVFIGVNLFKPEIHTKAMMPALQSPWFAPHVIVYMFAYALFGASTLMALYILFKAHRHYKKVQSLSSSDAETAPLNPENAETPCNRFDVSVEFGIIDGMVCVGWAFLTIGMLFGSLWAKDAWGHYWAWDPKET
;
A
#
# COMPACT_ATOMS: atom_id res chain seq x y z
N MET A 1 7.42 -5.05 -28.34
CA MET A 1 6.20 -4.45 -28.91
C MET A 1 5.21 -3.95 -27.84
N ILE A 2 4.64 -4.76 -26.92
CA ILE A 2 3.72 -4.21 -25.90
C ILE A 2 4.43 -3.29 -24.90
N TRP A 3 5.66 -3.64 -24.54
CA TRP A 3 6.49 -2.85 -23.64
C TRP A 3 6.91 -1.49 -24.21
N ASP A 4 6.88 -1.30 -25.52
CA ASP A 4 7.19 -0.02 -26.16
C ASP A 4 6.12 1.05 -25.83
N TYR A 5 4.88 0.62 -25.64
CA TYR A 5 3.79 1.50 -25.22
C TYR A 5 3.77 1.76 -23.71
N PHE A 6 4.46 0.94 -22.90
CA PHE A 6 4.48 1.06 -21.45
C PHE A 6 4.89 2.46 -20.98
N ILE A 7 5.90 3.04 -21.64
CA ILE A 7 6.43 4.36 -21.26
C ILE A 7 5.35 5.45 -21.32
N TYR A 8 4.47 5.43 -22.32
CA TYR A 8 3.43 6.44 -22.48
C TYR A 8 2.38 6.34 -21.39
N PHE A 9 1.86 5.14 -21.11
CA PHE A 9 0.88 4.90 -20.06
C PHE A 9 1.47 5.16 -18.68
N ALA A 10 2.71 4.74 -18.45
CA ALA A 10 3.43 4.94 -17.20
C ALA A 10 3.66 6.42 -16.91
N LEU A 11 4.09 7.21 -17.90
CA LEU A 11 4.30 8.66 -17.75
C LEU A 11 2.99 9.39 -17.44
N VAL A 12 1.91 9.10 -18.18
CA VAL A 12 0.61 9.72 -17.93
C VAL A 12 0.10 9.38 -16.53
N ALA A 13 0.16 8.11 -16.13
CA ALA A 13 -0.25 7.68 -14.80
C ALA A 13 0.63 8.33 -13.71
N ALA A 14 1.94 8.37 -13.89
CA ALA A 14 2.89 8.99 -12.96
C ALA A 14 2.60 10.48 -12.75
N LEU A 15 2.38 11.23 -13.83
CA LEU A 15 2.03 12.66 -13.76
C LEU A 15 0.72 12.88 -13.00
N LEU A 16 -0.29 12.07 -13.27
CA LEU A 16 -1.58 12.15 -12.57
C LEU A 16 -1.45 11.80 -11.09
N TRP A 17 -0.64 10.82 -10.72
CA TRP A 17 -0.40 10.45 -9.33
C TRP A 17 0.41 11.52 -8.58
N ILE A 18 1.42 12.10 -9.22
CA ILE A 18 2.17 13.23 -8.66
C ILE A 18 1.25 14.44 -8.47
N ALA A 19 0.42 14.76 -9.45
CA ALA A 19 -0.57 15.84 -9.33
C ALA A 19 -1.57 15.54 -8.19
N GLY A 20 -2.04 14.30 -8.07
CA GLY A 20 -2.91 13.86 -6.98
C GLY A 20 -2.27 14.02 -5.61
N ALA A 21 -1.01 13.60 -5.45
CA ALA A 21 -0.25 13.80 -4.22
C ALA A 21 -0.04 15.29 -3.89
N TYR A 22 0.28 16.12 -4.88
CA TYR A 22 0.39 17.56 -4.72
C TYR A 22 -0.93 18.21 -4.28
N LEU A 23 -2.05 17.83 -4.90
CA LEU A 23 -3.37 18.32 -4.51
C LEU A 23 -3.78 17.87 -3.11
N ALA A 24 -3.33 16.68 -2.65
CA ALA A 24 -3.53 16.25 -1.28
C ALA A 24 -2.81 17.18 -0.28
N TRP A 25 -1.59 17.58 -0.56
CA TRP A 25 -0.86 18.57 0.25
C TRP A 25 -1.54 19.94 0.27
N ARG A 26 -2.25 20.31 -0.80
CA ARG A 26 -3.07 21.52 -0.87
C ARG A 26 -4.43 21.37 -0.17
N ASN A 27 -4.67 20.26 0.54
CA ASN A 27 -5.93 19.92 1.22
C ASN A 27 -7.15 19.89 0.30
N ARG A 28 -6.96 19.60 -0.99
CA ARG A 28 -8.03 19.45 -1.98
C ARG A 28 -8.40 17.97 -2.17
N LEU A 29 -9.08 17.38 -1.17
CA LEU A 29 -9.39 15.95 -1.13
C LEU A 29 -10.03 15.45 -2.44
N THR A 30 -11.14 16.06 -2.88
CA THR A 30 -11.89 15.59 -4.05
C THR A 30 -11.04 15.60 -5.33
N GLN A 31 -10.30 16.68 -5.55
CA GLN A 31 -9.46 16.82 -6.75
C GLN A 31 -8.29 15.83 -6.71
N SER A 32 -7.69 15.62 -5.55
CA SER A 32 -6.62 14.65 -5.33
C SER A 32 -7.10 13.22 -5.63
N VAL A 33 -8.25 12.84 -5.08
CA VAL A 33 -8.85 11.51 -5.31
C VAL A 33 -9.19 11.32 -6.80
N ILE A 34 -9.79 12.32 -7.45
CA ILE A 34 -10.14 12.24 -8.89
C ILE A 34 -8.87 12.07 -9.72
N ALA A 35 -7.85 12.92 -9.52
CA ALA A 35 -6.61 12.87 -10.30
C ALA A 35 -5.91 11.50 -10.16
N THR A 36 -5.80 10.99 -8.93
CA THR A 36 -5.17 9.69 -8.69
C THR A 36 -6.00 8.53 -9.24
N SER A 37 -7.34 8.61 -9.15
CA SER A 37 -8.24 7.60 -9.73
C SER A 37 -8.15 7.56 -11.25
N ILE A 38 -8.08 8.70 -11.93
CA ILE A 38 -7.88 8.74 -13.38
C ILE A 38 -6.53 8.08 -13.73
N GLY A 39 -5.46 8.39 -13.00
CA GLY A 39 -4.17 7.73 -13.19
C GLY A 39 -4.24 6.21 -13.02
N LEU A 40 -5.00 5.73 -12.02
CA LEU A 40 -5.24 4.30 -11.83
C LEU A 40 -6.00 3.67 -13.00
N VAL A 41 -7.02 4.33 -13.52
CA VAL A 41 -7.77 3.83 -14.68
C VAL A 41 -6.88 3.73 -15.91
N VAL A 42 -6.06 4.75 -16.18
CA VAL A 42 -5.10 4.75 -17.29
C VAL A 42 -4.09 3.61 -17.14
N PHE A 43 -3.54 3.42 -15.95
CA PHE A 43 -2.57 2.36 -15.70
C PHE A 43 -3.21 0.96 -15.78
N PHE A 44 -4.43 0.81 -15.26
CA PHE A 44 -5.19 -0.43 -15.36
C PHE A 44 -5.56 -0.77 -16.82
N ALA A 45 -5.90 0.23 -17.62
CA ALA A 45 -6.14 0.04 -19.06
C ALA A 45 -4.91 -0.57 -19.76
N TYR A 46 -3.69 -0.12 -19.41
CA TYR A 46 -2.47 -0.75 -19.90
C TYR A 46 -2.35 -2.22 -19.47
N ILE A 47 -2.63 -2.54 -18.19
CA ILE A 47 -2.61 -3.91 -17.68
C ILE A 47 -3.64 -4.78 -18.45
N LEU A 48 -4.83 -4.25 -18.73
CA LEU A 48 -5.86 -4.97 -19.51
C LEU A 48 -5.44 -5.20 -20.96
N ILE A 49 -4.87 -4.21 -21.62
CA ILE A 49 -4.32 -4.35 -22.99
C ILE A 49 -3.25 -5.45 -23.01
N MET A 50 -2.35 -5.42 -22.02
CA MET A 50 -1.32 -6.44 -21.87
C MET A 50 -1.93 -7.84 -21.65
N TRP A 51 -2.98 -7.94 -20.81
CA TRP A 51 -3.69 -9.19 -20.54
C TRP A 51 -4.31 -9.77 -21.81
N ILE A 52 -5.03 -8.94 -22.58
CA ILE A 52 -5.68 -9.37 -23.83
C ILE A 52 -4.62 -9.82 -24.86
N THR A 53 -3.52 -9.09 -24.97
CA THR A 53 -2.49 -9.39 -25.99
C THR A 53 -1.64 -10.61 -25.63
N LEU A 54 -1.44 -10.88 -24.33
CA LEU A 54 -0.74 -12.07 -23.85
C LEU A 54 -1.63 -13.31 -23.79
N GLU A 55 -2.96 -13.16 -23.97
CA GLU A 55 -3.98 -14.22 -23.77
C GLU A 55 -3.89 -14.90 -22.38
N ARG A 56 -3.25 -14.22 -21.43
CA ARG A 56 -3.05 -14.67 -20.04
C ARG A 56 -2.89 -13.48 -19.10
N PRO A 57 -3.20 -13.65 -17.81
CA PRO A 57 -2.96 -12.58 -16.82
C PRO A 57 -1.45 -12.28 -16.72
N PRO A 58 -1.05 -10.98 -16.73
CA PRO A 58 0.35 -10.58 -16.68
C PRO A 58 0.88 -10.67 -15.23
N MET A 59 1.25 -11.88 -14.77
CA MET A 59 1.71 -12.16 -13.40
C MET A 59 2.84 -13.17 -13.32
N ARG A 60 3.25 -13.72 -14.48
CA ARG A 60 4.23 -14.81 -14.52
C ARG A 60 5.68 -14.35 -14.44
N THR A 61 5.95 -13.07 -14.66
CA THR A 61 7.32 -12.52 -14.58
C THR A 61 7.42 -11.50 -13.44
N MET A 62 8.65 -11.32 -12.91
CA MET A 62 8.93 -10.31 -11.88
C MET A 62 8.55 -8.89 -12.32
N VAL A 63 8.61 -8.63 -13.63
CA VAL A 63 8.24 -7.34 -14.22
C VAL A 63 6.73 -7.15 -14.19
N GLU A 64 6.00 -8.18 -14.60
CA GLU A 64 4.53 -8.17 -14.58
C GLU A 64 3.99 -8.02 -13.15
N THR A 65 4.59 -8.69 -12.15
CA THR A 65 4.18 -8.53 -10.75
C THR A 65 4.39 -7.11 -10.23
N ARG A 66 5.46 -6.41 -10.66
CA ARG A 66 5.69 -5.01 -10.29
C ARG A 66 4.63 -4.05 -10.83
N LEU A 67 4.01 -4.36 -12.00
CA LEU A 67 2.88 -3.57 -12.51
C LEU A 67 1.70 -3.61 -11.53
N TRP A 68 1.40 -4.78 -10.96
CA TRP A 68 0.34 -4.91 -9.97
C TRP A 68 0.66 -4.18 -8.66
N TYR A 69 1.91 -4.22 -8.19
CA TYR A 69 2.32 -3.40 -7.04
C TYR A 69 2.16 -1.91 -7.34
N SER A 70 2.57 -1.46 -8.53
CA SER A 70 2.39 -0.06 -8.94
C SER A 70 0.92 0.36 -8.99
N PHE A 71 0.00 -0.57 -9.24
CA PHE A 71 -1.45 -0.33 -9.24
C PHE A 71 -2.05 -0.36 -7.83
N PHE A 72 -1.76 -1.38 -7.03
CA PHE A 72 -2.38 -1.56 -5.72
C PHE A 72 -1.92 -0.52 -4.70
N LEU A 73 -0.67 -0.06 -4.74
CA LEU A 73 -0.15 0.91 -3.79
C LEU A 73 -0.92 2.24 -3.82
N PRO A 74 -1.09 2.94 -4.96
CA PRO A 74 -1.89 4.15 -5.01
C PRO A 74 -3.37 3.90 -4.73
N LEU A 75 -3.92 2.74 -5.11
CA LEU A 75 -5.30 2.37 -4.82
C LEU A 75 -5.56 2.34 -3.30
N ILE A 76 -4.69 1.67 -2.55
CA ILE A 76 -4.77 1.63 -1.09
C ILE A 76 -4.46 3.01 -0.49
N GLY A 77 -3.49 3.71 -1.06
CA GLY A 77 -3.17 5.10 -0.66
C GLY A 77 -4.37 6.02 -0.74
N ILE A 78 -5.17 5.96 -1.82
CA ILE A 78 -6.43 6.72 -1.95
C ILE A 78 -7.43 6.29 -0.88
N PHE A 79 -7.61 4.98 -0.69
CA PHE A 79 -8.57 4.46 0.28
C PHE A 79 -8.27 4.98 1.69
N VAL A 80 -7.02 4.87 2.12
CA VAL A 80 -6.59 5.36 3.44
C VAL A 80 -6.68 6.89 3.51
N TYR A 81 -6.25 7.61 2.47
CA TYR A 81 -6.34 9.06 2.43
C TYR A 81 -7.79 9.57 2.50
N SER A 82 -8.73 8.92 1.81
CA SER A 82 -10.15 9.31 1.84
C SER A 82 -10.76 9.12 3.24
N ARG A 83 -10.29 8.14 4.01
CA ARG A 83 -10.79 7.84 5.37
C ARG A 83 -10.09 8.68 6.45
N CYS A 84 -8.78 8.74 6.41
CA CYS A 84 -7.96 9.35 7.46
C CYS A 84 -7.53 10.78 7.16
N LYS A 85 -7.65 11.25 5.90
CA LYS A 85 -7.18 12.57 5.41
C LYS A 85 -5.67 12.83 5.62
N TYR A 86 -4.88 11.79 5.81
CA TYR A 86 -3.43 11.88 5.93
C TYR A 86 -2.77 11.94 4.56
N HIS A 87 -2.46 13.14 4.07
CA HIS A 87 -1.86 13.38 2.75
C HIS A 87 -0.49 12.71 2.56
N TRP A 88 0.28 12.51 3.64
CA TRP A 88 1.58 11.86 3.55
C TRP A 88 1.49 10.38 3.12
N ILE A 89 0.41 9.66 3.46
CA ILE A 89 0.22 8.25 3.08
C ILE A 89 0.04 8.14 1.57
N LEU A 90 -0.77 9.02 0.97
CA LEU A 90 -0.95 9.05 -0.49
C LEU A 90 0.37 9.38 -1.19
N SER A 91 1.14 10.34 -0.67
CA SER A 91 2.45 10.70 -1.22
C SER A 91 3.43 9.54 -1.14
N PHE A 92 3.48 8.83 0.00
CA PHE A 92 4.36 7.68 0.19
C PHE A 92 3.98 6.52 -0.75
N SER A 93 2.69 6.18 -0.85
CA SER A 93 2.21 5.13 -1.78
C SER A 93 2.50 5.48 -3.23
N THR A 94 2.37 6.76 -3.62
CA THR A 94 2.72 7.26 -4.94
C THR A 94 4.23 7.12 -5.21
N ILE A 95 5.08 7.49 -4.26
CA ILE A 95 6.55 7.35 -4.41
C ILE A 95 6.92 5.88 -4.63
N LEU A 96 6.37 4.96 -3.82
CA LEU A 96 6.64 3.53 -3.99
C LEU A 96 6.18 3.01 -5.35
N ALA A 97 4.99 3.41 -5.81
CA ALA A 97 4.50 3.03 -7.14
C ALA A 97 5.43 3.54 -8.25
N LEU A 98 5.91 4.78 -8.14
CA LEU A 98 6.86 5.37 -9.09
C LEU A 98 8.21 4.65 -9.09
N VAL A 99 8.69 4.17 -7.94
CA VAL A 99 9.91 3.36 -7.85
C VAL A 99 9.73 2.05 -8.65
N PHE A 100 8.60 1.34 -8.50
CA PHE A 100 8.35 0.11 -9.26
C PHE A 100 8.22 0.37 -10.76
N ILE A 101 7.55 1.46 -11.17
CA ILE A 101 7.50 1.89 -12.57
C ILE A 101 8.91 2.19 -13.08
N GLY A 102 9.70 2.96 -12.33
CA GLY A 102 11.06 3.30 -12.68
C GLY A 102 11.94 2.07 -12.88
N VAL A 103 11.89 1.09 -11.96
CA VAL A 103 12.64 -0.17 -12.13
C VAL A 103 12.24 -0.90 -13.40
N ASN A 104 10.95 -0.91 -13.77
CA ASN A 104 10.50 -1.54 -15.01
C ASN A 104 10.95 -0.79 -16.26
N LEU A 105 11.09 0.54 -16.20
CA LEU A 105 11.59 1.36 -17.32
C LEU A 105 13.11 1.25 -17.51
N PHE A 106 13.87 1.25 -16.39
CA PHE A 106 15.35 1.26 -16.45
C PHE A 106 15.99 -0.12 -16.64
N LYS A 107 15.22 -1.21 -16.48
CA LYS A 107 15.74 -2.59 -16.64
C LYS A 107 14.94 -3.40 -17.66
N PRO A 108 15.01 -3.06 -18.97
CA PRO A 108 14.28 -3.79 -20.01
C PRO A 108 14.75 -5.23 -20.20
N GLU A 109 15.98 -5.57 -19.82
CA GLU A 109 16.57 -6.92 -19.92
C GLU A 109 15.79 -8.00 -19.16
N ILE A 110 14.98 -7.59 -18.17
CA ILE A 110 14.19 -8.50 -17.33
C ILE A 110 12.92 -8.95 -18.06
N HIS A 111 12.51 -8.25 -19.13
CA HIS A 111 11.26 -8.51 -19.87
C HIS A 111 11.30 -9.85 -20.64
N THR A 112 12.47 -10.38 -20.95
CA THR A 112 12.68 -11.54 -21.83
C THR A 112 12.99 -12.85 -21.10
N LYS A 113 13.02 -12.86 -19.75
CA LYS A 113 13.34 -14.08 -18.99
C LYS A 113 12.26 -15.15 -19.18
N ALA A 114 12.71 -16.35 -19.56
CA ALA A 114 11.85 -17.52 -19.72
C ALA A 114 11.10 -17.85 -18.43
N MET A 115 9.84 -18.24 -18.60
CA MET A 115 8.97 -18.64 -17.48
C MET A 115 9.39 -19.98 -16.90
N MET A 116 9.41 -20.06 -15.57
CA MET A 116 9.53 -21.34 -14.86
C MET A 116 8.23 -22.15 -15.06
N PRO A 117 8.30 -23.47 -15.33
CA PRO A 117 7.12 -24.31 -15.51
C PRO A 117 6.11 -24.24 -14.34
N ALA A 118 6.60 -24.11 -13.12
CA ALA A 118 5.77 -23.97 -11.91
C ALA A 118 4.84 -22.73 -11.92
N LEU A 119 5.17 -21.68 -12.69
CA LEU A 119 4.38 -20.45 -12.79
C LEU A 119 3.25 -20.54 -13.84
N GLN A 120 3.07 -21.70 -14.49
CA GLN A 120 2.08 -21.87 -15.54
C GLN A 120 0.70 -22.34 -15.03
N SER A 121 0.59 -22.73 -13.76
CA SER A 121 -0.68 -23.12 -13.15
C SER A 121 -1.69 -21.98 -13.14
N PRO A 122 -2.98 -22.22 -13.44
CA PRO A 122 -4.03 -21.22 -13.38
C PRO A 122 -4.24 -20.64 -11.97
N TRP A 123 -3.89 -21.40 -10.92
CA TRP A 123 -4.02 -20.96 -9.53
C TRP A 123 -2.96 -19.95 -9.08
N PHE A 124 -1.85 -19.85 -9.83
CA PHE A 124 -0.78 -18.90 -9.52
C PHE A 124 -1.26 -17.44 -9.56
N ALA A 125 -2.01 -17.06 -10.59
CA ALA A 125 -2.45 -15.69 -10.76
C ALA A 125 -3.40 -15.22 -9.64
N PRO A 126 -4.49 -15.93 -9.28
CA PRO A 126 -5.32 -15.56 -8.14
C PRO A 126 -4.55 -15.50 -6.82
N HIS A 127 -3.67 -16.46 -6.57
CA HIS A 127 -2.79 -16.48 -5.39
C HIS A 127 -1.99 -15.19 -5.26
N VAL A 128 -1.28 -14.80 -6.31
CA VAL A 128 -0.42 -13.62 -6.30
C VAL A 128 -1.21 -12.32 -6.13
N ILE A 129 -2.36 -12.16 -6.83
CA ILE A 129 -3.20 -10.96 -6.70
C ILE A 129 -3.67 -10.78 -5.26
N VAL A 130 -4.20 -11.85 -4.68
CA VAL A 130 -4.78 -11.82 -3.34
C VAL A 130 -3.71 -11.52 -2.30
N TYR A 131 -2.52 -12.13 -2.42
CA TYR A 131 -1.39 -11.82 -1.53
C TYR A 131 -0.89 -10.39 -1.67
N MET A 132 -0.77 -9.88 -2.89
CA MET A 132 -0.33 -8.50 -3.12
C MET A 132 -1.26 -7.50 -2.44
N PHE A 133 -2.57 -7.74 -2.55
CA PHE A 133 -3.57 -6.90 -1.89
C PHE A 133 -3.46 -6.99 -0.36
N ALA A 134 -3.32 -8.20 0.19
CA ALA A 134 -3.13 -8.40 1.63
C ALA A 134 -1.88 -7.69 2.16
N TYR A 135 -0.73 -7.87 1.50
CA TYR A 135 0.53 -7.23 1.92
C TYR A 135 0.48 -5.70 1.82
N ALA A 136 -0.20 -5.16 0.82
CA ALA A 136 -0.36 -3.72 0.71
C ALA A 136 -1.23 -3.15 1.84
N LEU A 137 -2.27 -3.87 2.29
CA LEU A 137 -3.06 -3.50 3.48
C LEU A 137 -2.22 -3.56 4.76
N PHE A 138 -1.45 -4.62 4.96
CA PHE A 138 -0.57 -4.73 6.12
C PHE A 138 0.54 -3.66 6.12
N GLY A 139 1.11 -3.35 4.95
CA GLY A 139 2.06 -2.26 4.81
C GLY A 139 1.46 -0.90 5.20
N ALA A 140 0.24 -0.60 4.72
CA ALA A 140 -0.47 0.62 5.07
C ALA A 140 -0.81 0.69 6.57
N SER A 141 -1.28 -0.41 7.17
CA SER A 141 -1.58 -0.47 8.61
C SER A 141 -0.33 -0.27 9.47
N THR A 142 0.80 -0.87 9.07
CA THR A 142 2.10 -0.69 9.76
C THR A 142 2.56 0.75 9.72
N LEU A 143 2.46 1.41 8.57
CA LEU A 143 2.83 2.83 8.44
C LEU A 143 1.93 3.74 9.29
N MET A 144 0.62 3.46 9.34
CA MET A 144 -0.29 4.17 10.23
C MET A 144 0.05 3.97 11.70
N ALA A 145 0.35 2.75 12.12
CA ALA A 145 0.74 2.45 13.49
C ALA A 145 2.04 3.20 13.88
N LEU A 146 3.04 3.21 13.00
CA LEU A 146 4.27 3.97 13.21
C LEU A 146 4.00 5.48 13.33
N TYR A 147 3.13 6.04 12.48
CA TYR A 147 2.75 7.43 12.57
C TYR A 147 2.10 7.78 13.91
N ILE A 148 1.19 6.92 14.40
CA ILE A 148 0.54 7.09 15.71
C ILE A 148 1.58 7.05 16.83
N LEU A 149 2.53 6.11 16.78
CA LEU A 149 3.62 6.02 17.77
C LEU A 149 4.47 7.30 17.78
N PHE A 150 4.85 7.84 16.62
CA PHE A 150 5.59 9.09 16.55
C PHE A 150 4.78 10.28 17.09
N LYS A 151 3.50 10.35 16.78
CA LYS A 151 2.60 11.40 17.27
C LYS A 151 2.43 11.29 18.79
N ALA A 152 2.24 10.09 19.33
CA ALA A 152 2.15 9.84 20.77
C ALA A 152 3.45 10.21 21.50
N HIS A 153 4.61 9.79 20.96
CA HIS A 153 5.91 10.13 21.54
C HIS A 153 6.18 11.63 21.59
N ARG A 154 5.84 12.36 20.52
CA ARG A 154 5.95 13.84 20.48
C ARG A 154 5.01 14.50 21.50
N HIS A 155 3.79 13.99 21.62
CA HIS A 155 2.82 14.48 22.60
C HIS A 155 3.33 14.26 24.03
N TYR A 156 3.81 13.06 24.34
CA TYR A 156 4.39 12.73 25.64
C TYR A 156 5.56 13.66 26.01
N LYS A 157 6.51 13.89 25.11
CA LYS A 157 7.63 14.82 25.34
C LYS A 157 7.14 16.24 25.61
N LYS A 158 6.12 16.71 24.87
CA LYS A 158 5.56 18.05 25.07
C LYS A 158 4.88 18.18 26.46
N VAL A 159 4.13 17.18 26.88
CA VAL A 159 3.49 17.16 28.22
C VAL A 159 4.57 17.16 29.31
N GLN A 160 5.61 16.34 29.16
CA GLN A 160 6.71 16.29 30.12
C GLN A 160 7.48 17.61 30.24
N SER A 161 7.71 18.31 29.11
CA SER A 161 8.37 19.63 29.11
C SER A 161 7.52 20.73 29.75
N LEU A 162 6.18 20.67 29.61
CA LEU A 162 5.27 21.60 30.29
C LEU A 162 5.23 21.33 31.79
N SER A 163 5.14 20.06 32.21
CA SER A 163 5.15 19.68 33.62
C SER A 163 6.43 20.06 34.36
N SER A 164 7.57 20.05 33.67
CA SER A 164 8.84 20.51 34.27
C SER A 164 8.96 22.04 34.36
N SER A 165 8.28 22.78 33.47
CA SER A 165 8.25 24.26 33.49
C SER A 165 7.30 24.81 34.56
N ASP A 166 6.15 24.12 34.75
CA ASP A 166 5.12 24.56 35.71
C ASP A 166 5.48 24.20 37.17
N ALA A 167 6.41 23.28 37.40
CA ALA A 167 6.88 22.92 38.72
C ALA A 167 7.69 24.08 39.40
N GLU A 168 8.18 25.05 38.64
CA GLU A 168 8.97 26.18 39.12
C GLU A 168 8.13 27.45 39.45
N THR A 169 6.83 27.45 39.06
CA THR A 169 5.97 28.66 39.18
C THR A 169 4.58 28.42 39.76
N ALA A 170 4.29 27.25 40.33
CA ALA A 170 2.96 26.95 40.82
C ALA A 170 2.65 27.57 42.20
N PRO A 171 1.67 28.49 42.35
CA PRO A 171 1.03 28.80 43.62
C PRO A 171 0.13 27.62 44.00
N LEU A 172 0.28 27.18 45.24
CA LEU A 172 -0.48 26.14 45.92
C LEU A 172 -1.96 26.47 46.00
N ASN A 173 -2.75 26.20 44.96
CA ASN A 173 -4.19 26.20 45.03
C ASN A 173 -4.76 24.93 44.39
N PRO A 174 -5.13 23.90 45.19
CA PRO A 174 -5.52 22.60 44.67
C PRO A 174 -6.91 22.56 44.04
N GLU A 175 -7.69 23.66 44.07
CA GLU A 175 -9.09 23.68 43.65
C GLU A 175 -9.30 23.98 42.14
N ASN A 176 -8.26 24.38 41.44
CA ASN A 176 -8.30 24.69 39.99
C ASN A 176 -7.34 23.85 39.13
N ALA A 177 -6.92 22.71 39.64
CA ALA A 177 -6.16 21.75 38.85
C ALA A 177 -7.09 20.97 37.90
N GLU A 178 -7.78 21.67 37.01
CA GLU A 178 -8.16 21.06 35.74
C GLU A 178 -6.87 20.81 34.94
N THR A 179 -6.30 19.64 35.17
CA THR A 179 -5.27 19.11 34.27
C THR A 179 -5.84 19.14 32.88
N PRO A 180 -5.29 19.94 31.94
CA PRO A 180 -5.63 19.80 30.55
C PRO A 180 -4.98 18.49 30.08
N CYS A 181 -5.54 17.37 30.54
CA CYS A 181 -5.33 16.08 29.92
C CYS A 181 -5.98 16.19 28.53
N ASN A 182 -5.29 16.89 27.62
CA ASN A 182 -5.66 16.93 26.23
C ASN A 182 -5.58 15.48 25.76
N ARG A 183 -6.73 14.78 25.91
CA ARG A 183 -6.86 13.34 25.66
C ARG A 183 -6.39 13.11 24.23
N PHE A 184 -5.24 12.49 24.07
CA PHE A 184 -4.73 12.06 22.80
C PHE A 184 -5.67 10.98 22.26
N ASP A 185 -6.70 11.41 21.54
CA ASP A 185 -7.69 10.50 20.98
C ASP A 185 -7.19 9.98 19.63
N VAL A 186 -7.01 8.69 19.55
CA VAL A 186 -6.59 7.92 18.37
C VAL A 186 -7.56 6.79 18.05
N SER A 187 -8.76 6.82 18.63
CA SER A 187 -9.75 5.76 18.49
C SER A 187 -10.16 5.51 17.05
N VAL A 188 -10.29 6.58 16.26
CA VAL A 188 -10.64 6.49 14.83
C VAL A 188 -9.53 5.83 14.04
N GLU A 189 -8.28 6.23 14.29
CA GLU A 189 -7.11 5.66 13.62
C GLU A 189 -6.94 4.17 13.94
N PHE A 190 -7.13 3.77 15.21
CA PHE A 190 -7.11 2.36 15.58
C PHE A 190 -8.22 1.57 14.91
N GLY A 191 -9.44 2.07 14.85
CA GLY A 191 -10.55 1.40 14.15
C GLY A 191 -10.26 1.18 12.66
N ILE A 192 -9.55 2.10 12.01
CA ILE A 192 -9.12 1.94 10.60
C ILE A 192 -8.01 0.91 10.46
N ILE A 193 -7.02 0.91 11.37
CA ILE A 193 -5.96 -0.10 11.40
C ILE A 193 -6.56 -1.50 11.58
N ASP A 194 -7.44 -1.68 12.55
CA ASP A 194 -8.11 -2.95 12.82
C ASP A 194 -8.90 -3.43 11.58
N GLY A 195 -9.64 -2.53 10.93
CA GLY A 195 -10.34 -2.85 9.70
C GLY A 195 -9.40 -3.31 8.57
N MET A 196 -8.27 -2.61 8.36
CA MET A 196 -7.27 -2.99 7.36
C MET A 196 -6.62 -4.34 7.71
N VAL A 197 -6.32 -4.58 8.98
CA VAL A 197 -5.73 -5.84 9.44
C VAL A 197 -6.71 -7.00 9.26
N CYS A 198 -7.98 -6.84 9.66
CA CYS A 198 -9.01 -7.87 9.48
C CYS A 198 -9.22 -8.24 8.01
N VAL A 199 -9.32 -7.24 7.13
CA VAL A 199 -9.47 -7.47 5.69
C VAL A 199 -8.20 -8.10 5.13
N GLY A 200 -7.02 -7.61 5.53
CA GLY A 200 -5.72 -8.18 5.14
C GLY A 200 -5.59 -9.66 5.53
N TRP A 201 -6.01 -10.03 6.75
CA TRP A 201 -6.05 -11.42 7.21
C TRP A 201 -6.98 -12.31 6.39
N ALA A 202 -8.18 -11.81 6.06
CA ALA A 202 -9.13 -12.54 5.23
C ALA A 202 -8.52 -12.84 3.84
N PHE A 203 -7.94 -11.81 3.19
CA PHE A 203 -7.27 -12.00 1.91
C PHE A 203 -6.03 -12.89 2.00
N LEU A 204 -5.22 -12.77 3.07
CA LEU A 204 -4.08 -13.66 3.29
C LEU A 204 -4.51 -15.12 3.38
N THR A 205 -5.59 -15.40 4.13
CA THR A 205 -6.12 -16.76 4.29
C THR A 205 -6.60 -17.33 2.95
N ILE A 206 -7.36 -16.56 2.17
CA ILE A 206 -7.79 -16.94 0.81
C ILE A 206 -6.57 -17.16 -0.09
N GLY A 207 -5.57 -16.31 0.01
CA GLY A 207 -4.32 -16.42 -0.72
C GLY A 207 -3.55 -17.70 -0.39
N MET A 208 -3.51 -18.14 0.89
CA MET A 208 -2.93 -19.42 1.29
C MET A 208 -3.67 -20.61 0.66
N LEU A 209 -5.00 -20.55 0.58
CA LEU A 209 -5.79 -21.62 -0.08
C LEU A 209 -5.45 -21.72 -1.57
N PHE A 210 -5.40 -20.59 -2.28
CA PHE A 210 -4.98 -20.57 -3.69
C PHE A 210 -3.52 -21.03 -3.86
N GLY A 211 -2.64 -20.66 -2.92
CA GLY A 211 -1.25 -21.10 -2.90
C GLY A 211 -1.09 -22.61 -2.73
N SER A 212 -1.89 -23.24 -1.89
CA SER A 212 -1.87 -24.69 -1.71
C SER A 212 -2.36 -25.43 -2.96
N LEU A 213 -3.40 -24.92 -3.64
CA LEU A 213 -3.85 -25.44 -4.92
C LEU A 213 -2.79 -25.32 -6.01
N TRP A 214 -2.14 -24.14 -6.06
CA TRP A 214 -1.00 -23.93 -6.95
C TRP A 214 0.16 -24.87 -6.65
N ALA A 215 0.52 -25.07 -5.38
CA ALA A 215 1.59 -25.97 -4.97
C ALA A 215 1.32 -27.41 -5.38
N LYS A 216 0.07 -27.88 -5.24
CA LYS A 216 -0.34 -29.20 -5.71
C LYS A 216 -0.13 -29.37 -7.22
N ASP A 217 -0.53 -28.39 -8.03
CA ASP A 217 -0.37 -28.44 -9.48
C ASP A 217 1.10 -28.38 -9.90
N ALA A 218 1.92 -27.59 -9.18
CA ALA A 218 3.31 -27.34 -9.54
C ALA A 218 4.26 -28.43 -9.04
N TRP A 219 4.00 -29.01 -7.86
CA TRP A 219 4.91 -29.92 -7.14
C TRP A 219 4.26 -31.25 -6.71
N GLY A 220 2.96 -31.42 -6.93
CA GLY A 220 2.25 -32.66 -6.61
C GLY A 220 1.74 -32.78 -5.16
N HIS A 221 2.04 -31.84 -4.30
CA HIS A 221 1.59 -31.82 -2.90
C HIS A 221 1.12 -30.41 -2.48
N TYR A 222 0.21 -30.35 -1.52
CA TYR A 222 -0.38 -29.07 -1.07
C TYR A 222 0.56 -28.28 -0.17
N TRP A 223 1.42 -28.96 0.61
CA TRP A 223 2.29 -28.37 1.61
C TRP A 223 3.49 -29.27 1.88
N ALA A 224 4.69 -28.73 1.88
CA ALA A 224 5.94 -29.50 2.04
C ALA A 224 6.78 -29.11 3.26
N TRP A 225 6.34 -28.15 4.07
CA TRP A 225 7.13 -27.57 5.19
C TRP A 225 8.48 -26.99 4.74
N ASP A 226 8.50 -26.45 3.52
CA ASP A 226 9.69 -25.77 3.01
C ASP A 226 9.92 -24.47 3.79
N PRO A 227 11.18 -23.96 3.93
CA PRO A 227 11.48 -22.68 4.58
C PRO A 227 10.75 -21.47 3.97
N LYS A 228 10.13 -21.62 2.81
CA LYS A 228 9.27 -20.59 2.18
C LYS A 228 7.81 -20.67 2.61
N GLU A 229 7.40 -21.76 3.22
CA GLU A 229 6.04 -22.04 3.67
C GLU A 229 5.89 -21.85 5.19
N THR A 230 7.02 -21.87 5.92
CA THR A 230 7.13 -21.59 7.37
C THR A 230 7.61 -20.16 7.63
#